data_f58e5b1a864ab27f29cb6d96964768a6
#
_entry.id   f58e5b1a864ab27f29cb6d96964768a6
#
_cell.length_a   1.000
_cell.length_b   1.000
_cell.length_c   1.000
_cell.angle_alpha   90.00
_cell.angle_beta   90.00
_cell.angle_gamma   90.00
#
_symmetry.space_group_name_H-M   'P 1'
#
loop_
_entity.id
_entity.type
_entity.pdbx_description
1 polymer ?
#
loop_
_entity_poly.entity_id
_entity_poly.type
_entity_poly.pdbx_seq_one_letter_code
_entity_poly.pdbx_strand_id
1 'polypeptide(L)' 'MNVMYNSENYYVVEFPGRGGIELVDKAARRAGFLEGEVEASFRASMAGLAAEHETTEAVDEFLGHYDALLTHSVRMH' A
#
# COMPACT_ATOMS: atom_id res chain seq x y z
N MET A 1 9.66 -6.71 9.22
CA MET A 1 8.78 -5.96 8.32
C MET A 1 8.67 -4.51 8.77
N ASN A 2 8.50 -3.61 7.82
CA ASN A 2 8.39 -2.19 8.12
C ASN A 2 7.05 -1.65 7.65
N VAL A 3 6.38 -0.89 8.50
CA VAL A 3 5.15 -0.21 8.13
C VAL A 3 5.52 1.05 7.35
N MET A 4 5.11 1.11 6.09
CA MET A 4 5.34 2.28 5.24
C MET A 4 4.25 3.32 5.43
N TYR A 5 3.02 2.88 5.68
CA TYR A 5 1.88 3.77 5.77
C TYR A 5 0.74 3.07 6.51
N ASN A 6 0.02 3.81 7.32
CA ASN A 6 -1.13 3.28 8.05
C ASN A 6 -2.14 4.40 8.25
N SER A 7 -3.30 4.25 7.62
CA SER A 7 -4.41 5.18 7.79
C SER A 7 -5.63 4.40 8.28
N GLU A 8 -6.73 5.10 8.43
CA GLU A 8 -7.99 4.45 8.76
C GLU A 8 -8.41 3.43 7.70
N ASN A 9 -8.06 3.69 6.44
CA ASN A 9 -8.52 2.90 5.30
C ASN A 9 -7.50 1.92 4.74
N TYR A 10 -6.20 2.20 4.90
CA TYR A 10 -5.14 1.42 4.25
C TYR A 10 -3.97 1.13 5.17
N TYR A 11 -3.33 0.02 4.90
CA TYR A 11 -2.13 -0.41 5.62
C TYR A 11 -1.11 -0.91 4.59
N VAL A 12 0.09 -0.38 4.62
CA VAL A 12 1.15 -0.70 3.66
C VAL A 12 2.38 -1.16 4.41
N VAL A 13 2.84 -2.36 4.10
CA VAL A 13 3.97 -3.00 4.80
C VAL A 13 4.99 -3.45 3.78
N GLU A 14 6.26 -3.20 4.07
CA GLU A 14 7.34 -3.73 3.25
C GLU A 14 8.08 -4.85 3.97
N PHE A 15 8.68 -5.74 3.19
CA PHE A 15 9.44 -6.89 3.70
C PHE A 15 10.89 -6.76 3.20
N PRO A 16 11.78 -6.05 3.95
CA PRO A 16 13.12 -5.73 3.47
C PRO A 16 13.98 -6.93 3.09
N GLY A 17 13.86 -8.02 3.83
CA GLY A 17 14.70 -9.18 3.61
C GLY A 17 14.37 -9.96 2.35
N ARG A 18 13.10 -10.11 2.04
CA ARG A 18 12.62 -10.88 0.87
C ARG A 18 12.17 -9.99 -0.27
N GLY A 19 12.01 -8.70 0.00
CA GLY A 19 11.44 -7.76 -0.97
C GLY A 19 9.93 -7.86 -1.05
N GLY A 20 9.33 -6.86 -1.69
CA GLY A 20 7.90 -6.81 -1.87
C GLY A 20 7.19 -5.94 -0.86
N ILE A 21 5.99 -5.56 -1.23
CA ILE A 21 5.12 -4.70 -0.42
C ILE A 21 3.74 -5.35 -0.36
N GLU A 22 3.15 -5.39 0.82
CA GLU A 22 1.77 -5.80 0.97
C GLU A 22 0.91 -4.57 1.18
N LEU A 23 -0.14 -4.44 0.37
CA LEU A 23 -1.12 -3.36 0.47
C LEU A 23 -2.43 -3.96 0.93
N VAL A 24 -2.97 -3.43 2.03
CA VAL A 24 -4.22 -3.89 2.61
C VAL A 24 -5.25 -2.77 2.56
N ASP A 25 -6.41 -3.05 1.96
CA ASP A 25 -7.59 -2.20 2.03
C ASP A 25 -8.40 -2.68 3.23
N LYS A 26 -8.38 -1.91 4.32
CA LYS A 26 -9.02 -2.30 5.58
C LYS A 26 -10.53 -2.37 5.45
N ALA A 27 -11.14 -1.43 4.73
CA ALA A 27 -12.59 -1.38 4.58
C ALA A 27 -13.10 -2.57 3.79
N ALA A 28 -12.45 -2.90 2.70
CA ALA A 28 -12.84 -4.02 1.85
C ALA A 28 -12.32 -5.37 2.36
N ARG A 29 -11.37 -5.35 3.31
CA ARG A 29 -10.72 -6.55 3.86
C ARG A 29 -10.05 -7.37 2.75
N ARG A 30 -9.31 -6.69 1.90
CA ARG A 30 -8.60 -7.32 0.80
C ARG A 30 -7.16 -6.86 0.79
N ALA A 31 -6.28 -7.72 0.31
CA ALA A 31 -4.86 -7.42 0.24
C ALA A 31 -4.26 -7.90 -1.08
N GLY A 32 -3.17 -7.29 -1.46
CA GLY A 32 -2.38 -7.69 -2.60
C GLY A 32 -0.90 -7.51 -2.32
N PHE A 33 -0.09 -8.29 -2.99
CA PHE A 33 1.35 -8.25 -2.84
C PHE A 33 1.94 -7.62 -4.11
N LEU A 34 2.74 -6.58 -3.93
CA LEU A 34 3.36 -5.85 -5.03
C LEU A 34 4.83 -6.22 -5.10
N GLU A 35 5.29 -6.61 -6.27
CA GLU A 35 6.69 -6.94 -6.49
C GLU A 35 7.10 -6.56 -7.92
N GLY A 36 8.40 -6.59 -8.20
CA GLY A 36 8.93 -6.27 -9.52
C GLY A 36 8.70 -4.80 -9.88
N GLU A 37 8.31 -4.57 -11.12
CA GLU A 37 8.11 -3.21 -11.65
C GLU A 37 6.97 -2.48 -10.96
N VAL A 38 5.93 -3.20 -10.56
CA VAL A 38 4.80 -2.60 -9.85
C VAL A 38 5.27 -2.07 -8.50
N GLU A 39 6.09 -2.84 -7.79
CA GLU A 39 6.66 -2.40 -6.53
C GLU A 39 7.53 -1.15 -6.71
N ALA A 40 8.40 -1.16 -7.73
CA ALA A 40 9.29 -0.02 -7.99
C ALA A 40 8.50 1.26 -8.28
N SER A 41 7.48 1.15 -9.11
CA SER A 41 6.61 2.28 -9.44
C SER A 41 5.85 2.77 -8.21
N PHE A 42 5.34 1.84 -7.41
CA PHE A 42 4.61 2.15 -6.18
C PHE A 42 5.51 2.92 -5.19
N ARG A 43 6.75 2.44 -4.99
CA ARG A 43 7.69 3.10 -4.09
C ARG A 43 8.01 4.51 -4.55
N ALA A 44 8.22 4.70 -5.84
CA ALA A 44 8.53 6.03 -6.38
C ALA A 44 7.36 7.00 -6.17
N SER A 45 6.15 6.54 -6.40
CA SER A 45 4.96 7.37 -6.20
C SER A 45 4.74 7.72 -4.74
N MET A 46 4.93 6.75 -3.83
CA MET A 46 4.79 7.01 -2.39
C MET A 46 5.85 7.99 -1.91
N ALA A 47 7.08 7.87 -2.40
CA ALA A 47 8.14 8.81 -2.06
C ALA A 47 7.81 10.23 -2.52
N GLY A 48 7.22 10.36 -3.71
CA GLY A 48 6.79 11.66 -4.22
C GLY A 48 5.70 12.29 -3.36
N LEU A 49 4.70 11.48 -2.97
CA LEU A 49 3.63 11.96 -2.11
C LEU A 49 4.18 12.43 -0.75
N ALA A 50 5.11 11.68 -0.19
CA ALA A 50 5.74 12.03 1.08
C ALA A 50 6.57 13.31 0.96
N ALA A 51 7.32 13.45 -0.14
CA ALA A 51 8.14 14.64 -0.38
C ALA A 51 7.30 15.91 -0.51
N GLU A 52 6.09 15.79 -1.03
CA GLU A 52 5.17 16.91 -1.19
C GLU A 52 4.26 17.11 0.02
N HIS A 53 4.44 16.33 1.07
CA HIS A 53 3.63 16.39 2.29
C HIS A 53 2.12 16.30 1.99
N GLU A 54 1.77 15.38 1.08
CA GLU A 54 0.37 15.20 0.69
C GLU A 54 -0.49 14.72 1.86
N THR A 55 -1.79 15.01 1.76
CA THR A 55 -2.73 14.64 2.82
C THR A 55 -2.98 13.13 2.83
N THR A 56 -3.46 12.63 3.97
CA THR A 56 -3.90 11.24 4.09
C THR A 56 -4.94 10.90 3.04
N GLU A 57 -5.86 11.83 2.77
CA GLU A 57 -6.89 11.63 1.74
C GLU A 57 -6.28 11.45 0.36
N ALA A 58 -5.27 12.25 0.02
CA ALA A 58 -4.60 12.15 -1.28
C ALA A 58 -3.85 10.83 -1.40
N VAL A 59 -3.19 10.39 -0.32
CA VAL A 59 -2.48 9.11 -0.31
C VAL A 59 -3.48 7.96 -0.45
N ASP A 60 -4.57 8.00 0.30
CA ASP A 60 -5.60 6.95 0.22
C ASP A 60 -6.21 6.88 -1.18
N GLU A 61 -6.43 8.02 -1.83
CA GLU A 61 -6.93 8.05 -3.21
C GLU A 61 -5.94 7.36 -4.16
N PHE A 62 -4.65 7.66 -4.01
CA PHE A 62 -3.61 6.99 -4.80
C PHE A 62 -3.65 5.48 -4.58
N LEU A 63 -3.73 5.04 -3.32
CA LEU A 63 -3.76 3.62 -2.99
C LEU A 63 -4.98 2.92 -3.58
N GLY A 64 -6.10 3.63 -3.68
CA GLY A 64 -7.32 3.09 -4.30
C GLY A 64 -7.13 2.68 -5.76
N HIS A 65 -6.16 3.25 -6.46
CA HIS A 65 -5.87 2.87 -7.84
C HIS A 65 -5.35 1.44 -7.95
N TYR A 66 -4.94 0.83 -6.85
CA TYR A 66 -4.41 -0.53 -6.83
C TYR A 66 -5.45 -1.57 -6.44
N ASP A 67 -6.71 -1.17 -6.21
CA ASP A 67 -7.76 -2.07 -5.72
C ASP A 67 -7.92 -3.33 -6.57
N ALA A 68 -7.75 -3.22 -7.88
CA ALA A 68 -7.87 -4.37 -8.79
C ALA A 68 -6.81 -5.44 -8.52
N LEU A 69 -5.71 -5.08 -7.87
CA LEU A 69 -4.62 -6.01 -7.53
C LEU A 69 -4.81 -6.66 -6.16
N LEU A 70 -5.81 -6.22 -5.39
CA LEU A 70 -6.05 -6.73 -4.04
C LEU A 70 -7.00 -7.92 -4.12
N THR A 71 -6.42 -9.08 -4.40
CA THR A 71 -7.19 -10.28 -4.72
C THR A 71 -7.36 -11.26 -3.56
N HIS A 72 -6.66 -11.02 -2.45
CA HIS A 72 -6.71 -11.92 -1.29
C HIS A 72 -7.63 -11.36 -0.22
N SER A 73 -8.45 -12.24 0.37
CA SER A 73 -9.27 -11.86 1.52
C SER A 73 -8.40 -11.81 2.77
N VAL A 74 -8.63 -10.82 3.61
CA VAL A 74 -7.90 -10.64 4.86
C VAL A 74 -8.87 -10.71 6.03
N ARG A 75 -8.51 -11.50 7.05
CA ARG A 75 -9.24 -11.51 8.31
C ARG A 75 -8.63 -10.46 9.23
N MET A 76 -9.45 -9.50 9.60
CA MET A 76 -9.04 -8.44 10.51
C MET A 76 -9.61 -8.76 11.89
N HIS A 77 -8.73 -8.92 12.85
CA HIS A 77 -9.12 -9.21 14.23
C HIS A 77 -8.84 -8.03 15.13
#